data_b3e4c8a3efddd8975795347c37591c51
#
_entry.id   b3e4c8a3efddd8975795347c37591c51
#
_cell.length_a   1.000
_cell.length_b   1.000
_cell.length_c   1.000
_cell.angle_alpha   90.00
_cell.angle_beta   90.00
_cell.angle_gamma   90.00
#
_symmetry.space_group_name_H-M   'P 1'
#
loop_
_entity.id
_entity.type
_entity.pdbx_description
1 polymer ?
#
loop_
_entity_poly.entity_id
_entity_poly.type
_entity_poly.pdbx_seq_one_letter_code
_entity_poly.pdbx_strand_id
1 'polypeptide(L)'
;MKIGGFQLLLAILLAVAAGCIGAFAANEWRQSSHPQTLHDFVHDELDLDTAQNSRLEQLETRFAVERKELELSLRAANVQLAAAMEEEHDYGPKVAAAIDDVHARMGNLQKATVRHVFAMRALLDPEQQRRFDHQVALSLTGEPGE
;
A
#
# COMPACT_ATOMS: atom_id res chain seq x y z
N MET A 1 10.59 19.57 50.61
CA MET A 1 9.18 19.55 50.18
C MET A 1 8.77 18.12 49.91
N LYS A 2 7.84 17.54 50.71
CA LYS A 2 7.33 16.20 50.49
C LYS A 2 6.23 16.32 49.41
N ILE A 3 6.52 15.88 48.20
CA ILE A 3 5.53 15.78 47.12
C ILE A 3 4.55 14.68 47.57
N GLY A 4 3.30 15.05 47.87
CA GLY A 4 2.27 14.10 48.31
C GLY A 4 2.00 13.10 47.20
N GLY A 5 1.79 11.79 47.55
CA GLY A 5 1.53 10.74 46.62
C GLY A 5 0.40 11.05 45.60
N PHE A 6 -0.55 11.90 45.98
CA PHE A 6 -1.62 12.42 45.11
C PHE A 6 -1.09 13.34 44.00
N GLN A 7 -0.08 14.18 44.25
CA GLN A 7 0.53 15.04 43.22
C GLN A 7 1.35 14.25 42.24
N LEU A 8 2.01 13.17 42.71
CA LEU A 8 2.75 12.26 41.84
C LEU A 8 1.83 11.45 40.91
N LEU A 9 0.72 10.97 41.43
CA LEU A 9 -0.34 10.26 40.65
C LEU A 9 -0.97 11.19 39.60
N LEU A 10 -1.24 12.43 39.95
CA LEU A 10 -1.80 13.42 39.01
C LEU A 10 -0.82 13.76 37.89
N ALA A 11 0.47 13.89 38.20
CA ALA A 11 1.53 14.17 37.23
C ALA A 11 1.70 12.99 36.24
N ILE A 12 1.63 11.73 36.71
CA ILE A 12 1.69 10.54 35.88
C ILE A 12 0.47 10.44 34.97
N LEU A 13 -0.73 10.70 35.48
CA LEU A 13 -1.97 10.73 34.69
C LEU A 13 -1.93 11.78 33.59
N LEU A 14 -1.44 12.99 33.89
CA LEU A 14 -1.28 14.05 32.88
C LEU A 14 -0.22 13.69 31.83
N ALA A 15 0.89 13.06 32.21
CA ALA A 15 1.92 12.62 31.26
C ALA A 15 1.41 11.51 30.32
N VAL A 16 0.64 10.54 30.83
CA VAL A 16 0.00 9.49 30.02
C VAL A 16 -1.04 10.08 29.08
N ALA A 17 -1.89 11.00 29.56
CA ALA A 17 -2.88 11.68 28.72
C ALA A 17 -2.22 12.50 27.59
N ALA A 18 -1.16 13.25 27.88
CA ALA A 18 -0.41 14.00 26.89
C ALA A 18 0.30 13.08 25.87
N GLY A 19 0.82 11.93 26.32
CA GLY A 19 1.41 10.91 25.47
C GLY A 19 0.40 10.27 24.51
N CYS A 20 -0.80 9.94 24.99
CA CYS A 20 -1.89 9.41 24.17
C CYS A 20 -2.40 10.42 23.13
N ILE A 21 -2.54 11.70 23.50
CA ILE A 21 -2.95 12.77 22.58
C ILE A 21 -1.87 12.99 21.51
N GLY A 22 -0.58 13.00 21.92
CA GLY A 22 0.54 13.13 20.99
C GLY A 22 0.65 11.95 20.00
N ALA A 23 0.43 10.72 20.48
CA ALA A 23 0.42 9.53 19.62
C ALA A 23 -0.77 9.52 18.66
N PHE A 24 -1.94 9.97 19.12
CA PHE A 24 -3.14 10.09 18.28
C PHE A 24 -2.96 11.15 17.19
N ALA A 25 -2.48 12.34 17.55
CA ALA A 25 -2.19 13.42 16.60
C ALA A 25 -1.09 13.05 15.59
N ALA A 26 -0.04 12.34 16.02
CA ALA A 26 1.01 11.86 15.13
C ALA A 26 0.51 10.75 14.18
N ASN A 27 -0.45 9.94 14.61
CA ASN A 27 -1.08 8.92 13.76
C ASN A 27 -2.03 9.57 12.75
N GLU A 28 -2.81 10.58 13.14
CA GLU A 28 -3.67 11.36 12.26
C GLU A 28 -2.83 12.10 11.20
N TRP A 29 -1.70 12.69 11.59
CA TRP A 29 -0.79 13.38 10.68
C TRP A 29 -0.06 12.42 9.72
N ARG A 30 0.25 11.19 10.15
CA ARG A 30 0.76 10.14 9.26
C ARG A 30 -0.29 9.65 8.26
N GLN A 31 -1.56 9.62 8.64
CA GLN A 31 -2.66 9.28 7.73
C GLN A 31 -2.93 10.39 6.71
N SER A 32 -2.73 11.66 7.09
CA SER A 32 -2.85 12.81 6.18
C SER A 32 -1.64 12.98 5.25
N SER A 33 -0.52 12.29 5.53
CA SER A 33 0.70 12.28 4.72
C SER A 33 0.85 11.00 3.90
N HIS A 34 -0.24 10.28 3.63
CA HIS A 34 -0.20 9.24 2.60
C HIS A 34 0.01 9.98 1.27
N PRO A 35 1.06 9.63 0.51
CA PRO A 35 1.12 10.08 -0.86
C PRO A 35 -0.20 9.67 -1.51
N GLN A 36 -0.89 10.64 -2.14
CA GLN A 36 -2.12 10.38 -2.87
C GLN A 36 -1.93 9.10 -3.68
N THR A 37 -2.70 8.07 -3.38
CA THR A 37 -2.58 6.84 -4.15
C THR A 37 -3.05 7.15 -5.57
N LEU A 38 -2.56 6.42 -6.57
CA LEU A 38 -3.04 6.58 -7.94
C LEU A 38 -4.58 6.44 -8.02
N HIS A 39 -5.17 5.65 -7.13
CA HIS A 39 -6.61 5.50 -6.98
C HIS A 39 -7.27 6.83 -6.55
N ASP A 40 -6.80 7.45 -5.47
CA ASP A 40 -7.34 8.72 -4.98
C ASP A 40 -7.20 9.82 -6.04
N PHE A 41 -6.05 9.88 -6.73
CA PHE A 41 -5.83 10.82 -7.82
C PHE A 41 -6.85 10.66 -8.95
N VAL A 42 -7.15 9.42 -9.36
CA VAL A 42 -8.10 9.16 -10.46
C VAL A 42 -9.52 9.57 -10.07
N HIS A 43 -9.94 9.32 -8.83
CA HIS A 43 -11.28 9.66 -8.36
C HIS A 43 -11.47 11.15 -8.04
N ASP A 44 -10.43 11.79 -7.48
CA ASP A 44 -10.55 13.14 -6.93
C ASP A 44 -10.09 14.24 -7.91
N GLU A 45 -9.15 13.91 -8.82
CA GLU A 45 -8.45 14.93 -9.62
C GLU A 45 -8.77 14.87 -11.13
N LEU A 46 -9.32 13.75 -11.64
CA LEU A 46 -9.49 13.59 -13.09
C LEU A 46 -10.85 14.02 -13.64
N ASP A 47 -11.77 14.52 -12.81
CA ASP A 47 -13.11 14.98 -13.23
C ASP A 47 -13.83 13.95 -14.14
N LEU A 48 -13.91 12.70 -13.69
CA LEU A 48 -14.49 11.60 -14.47
C LEU A 48 -15.99 11.81 -14.71
N ASP A 49 -16.47 11.52 -15.91
CA ASP A 49 -17.90 11.48 -16.18
C ASP A 49 -18.57 10.24 -15.55
N THR A 50 -19.90 10.22 -15.53
CA THR A 50 -20.68 9.14 -14.92
C THR A 50 -20.39 7.77 -15.55
N ALA A 51 -20.16 7.73 -16.88
CA ALA A 51 -19.89 6.49 -17.59
C ALA A 51 -18.46 5.99 -17.29
N GLN A 52 -17.48 6.89 -17.21
CA GLN A 52 -16.11 6.60 -16.81
C GLN A 52 -16.07 6.05 -15.37
N ASN A 53 -16.73 6.73 -14.41
CA ASN A 53 -16.82 6.28 -13.03
C ASN A 53 -17.39 4.86 -12.91
N SER A 54 -18.53 4.60 -13.57
CA SER A 54 -19.14 3.26 -13.51
C SER A 54 -18.25 2.16 -14.09
N ARG A 55 -17.49 2.46 -15.15
CA ARG A 55 -16.53 1.50 -15.75
C ARG A 55 -15.30 1.31 -14.85
N LEU A 56 -14.83 2.37 -14.21
CA LEU A 56 -13.71 2.33 -13.28
C LEU A 56 -14.05 1.45 -12.08
N GLU A 57 -15.20 1.64 -11.43
CA GLU A 57 -15.67 0.81 -10.30
C GLU A 57 -15.72 -0.69 -10.66
N GLN A 58 -16.21 -1.02 -11.86
CA GLN A 58 -16.23 -2.40 -12.33
C GLN A 58 -14.83 -2.97 -12.56
N LEU A 59 -13.90 -2.15 -13.04
CA LEU A 59 -12.51 -2.53 -13.26
C LEU A 59 -11.80 -2.79 -11.94
N GLU A 60 -11.98 -1.89 -10.97
CA GLU A 60 -11.40 -1.98 -9.63
C GLU A 60 -11.92 -3.19 -8.85
N THR A 61 -13.23 -3.44 -8.92
CA THR A 61 -13.84 -4.62 -8.29
C THR A 61 -13.22 -5.91 -8.82
N ARG A 62 -13.03 -6.02 -10.12
CA ARG A 62 -12.39 -7.19 -10.75
C ARG A 62 -10.92 -7.32 -10.35
N PHE A 63 -10.19 -6.21 -10.36
CA PHE A 63 -8.79 -6.20 -9.97
C PHE A 63 -8.61 -6.53 -8.48
N ALA A 64 -9.49 -6.07 -7.59
CA ALA A 64 -9.43 -6.37 -6.17
C ALA A 64 -9.51 -7.89 -5.90
N VAL A 65 -10.34 -8.62 -6.65
CA VAL A 65 -10.42 -10.09 -6.57
C VAL A 65 -9.12 -10.73 -7.08
N GLU A 66 -8.67 -10.37 -8.29
CA GLU A 66 -7.42 -10.89 -8.89
C GLU A 66 -6.21 -10.63 -7.97
N ARG A 67 -6.10 -9.40 -7.46
CA ARG A 67 -5.03 -9.00 -6.53
C ARG A 67 -5.05 -9.84 -5.27
N LYS A 68 -6.22 -10.07 -4.69
CA LYS A 68 -6.37 -10.88 -3.47
C LYS A 68 -5.86 -12.31 -3.68
N GLU A 69 -6.18 -12.93 -4.80
CA GLU A 69 -5.72 -14.28 -5.15
C GLU A 69 -4.19 -14.31 -5.33
N LEU A 70 -3.62 -13.32 -6.03
CA LEU A 70 -2.17 -13.20 -6.23
C LEU A 70 -1.42 -12.94 -4.92
N GLU A 71 -1.95 -12.10 -4.02
CA GLU A 71 -1.39 -11.86 -2.70
C GLU A 71 -1.41 -13.12 -1.82
N LEU A 72 -2.48 -13.92 -1.87
CA LEU A 72 -2.55 -15.19 -1.15
C LEU A 72 -1.52 -16.20 -1.71
N SER A 73 -1.36 -16.23 -3.03
CA SER A 73 -0.35 -17.08 -3.69
C SER A 73 1.08 -16.67 -3.27
N LEU A 74 1.37 -15.37 -3.23
CA LEU A 74 2.67 -14.86 -2.75
C LEU A 74 2.91 -15.18 -1.28
N ARG A 75 1.90 -15.05 -0.42
CA ARG A 75 2.01 -15.45 0.99
C ARG A 75 2.31 -16.94 1.16
N ALA A 76 1.66 -17.79 0.36
CA ALA A 76 1.94 -19.22 0.38
C ALA A 76 3.39 -19.52 -0.03
N ALA A 77 3.92 -18.87 -1.05
CA ALA A 77 5.32 -18.99 -1.45
C ALA A 77 6.30 -18.54 -0.35
N ASN A 78 6.00 -17.45 0.36
CA ASN A 78 6.81 -16.99 1.50
C ASN A 78 6.80 -17.99 2.67
N VAL A 79 5.67 -18.68 2.91
CA VAL A 79 5.61 -19.76 3.92
C VAL A 79 6.52 -20.93 3.50
N GLN A 80 6.55 -21.30 2.22
CA GLN A 80 7.45 -22.34 1.71
C GLN A 80 8.92 -21.92 1.82
N LEU A 81 9.24 -20.66 1.55
CA LEU A 81 10.59 -20.13 1.74
C LEU A 81 11.01 -20.20 3.20
N ALA A 82 10.15 -19.81 4.14
CA ALA A 82 10.44 -19.92 5.58
C ALA A 82 10.73 -21.38 6.00
N ALA A 83 9.91 -22.32 5.53
CA ALA A 83 10.11 -23.74 5.80
C ALA A 83 11.43 -24.27 5.21
N ALA A 84 11.79 -23.85 3.98
CA ALA A 84 13.07 -24.24 3.37
C ALA A 84 14.27 -23.69 4.17
N MET A 85 14.19 -22.44 4.66
CA MET A 85 15.24 -21.84 5.50
C MET A 85 15.38 -22.56 6.84
N GLU A 86 14.26 -22.97 7.45
CA GLU A 86 14.26 -23.76 8.70
C GLU A 86 14.83 -25.17 8.50
N GLU A 87 14.69 -25.76 7.31
CA GLU A 87 15.20 -27.10 7.02
C GLU A 87 16.69 -27.10 6.66
N GLU A 88 17.13 -26.18 5.81
CA GLU A 88 18.50 -26.17 5.29
C GLU A 88 19.49 -25.43 6.21
N HIS A 89 19.03 -24.43 6.97
CA HIS A 89 19.85 -23.57 7.82
C HIS A 89 21.01 -22.87 7.09
N ASP A 90 21.00 -22.87 5.76
CA ASP A 90 22.00 -22.30 4.86
C ASP A 90 21.34 -21.96 3.50
N TYR A 91 22.06 -21.28 2.62
CA TYR A 91 21.61 -21.01 1.25
C TYR A 91 21.78 -22.26 0.37
N GLY A 92 20.88 -23.19 0.54
CA GLY A 92 20.89 -24.45 -0.18
C GLY A 92 19.92 -24.48 -1.39
N PRO A 93 19.82 -25.60 -2.09
CA PRO A 93 18.99 -25.72 -3.29
C PRO A 93 17.49 -25.53 -3.02
N LYS A 94 16.97 -25.92 -1.87
CA LYS A 94 15.56 -25.69 -1.50
C LYS A 94 15.27 -24.23 -1.26
N VAL A 95 16.16 -23.52 -0.56
CA VAL A 95 16.06 -22.07 -0.33
C VAL A 95 16.13 -21.34 -1.66
N ALA A 96 17.07 -21.69 -2.55
CA ALA A 96 17.16 -21.08 -3.88
C ALA A 96 15.88 -21.27 -4.70
N ALA A 97 15.35 -22.49 -4.76
CA ALA A 97 14.11 -22.79 -5.49
C ALA A 97 12.88 -22.04 -4.91
N ALA A 98 12.80 -21.94 -3.57
CA ALA A 98 11.73 -21.20 -2.90
C ALA A 98 11.81 -19.69 -3.19
N ILE A 99 13.01 -19.10 -3.26
CA ILE A 99 13.22 -17.71 -3.67
C ILE A 99 12.74 -17.48 -5.10
N ASP A 100 13.03 -18.38 -6.03
CA ASP A 100 12.58 -18.30 -7.42
C ASP A 100 11.05 -18.33 -7.50
N ASP A 101 10.36 -19.17 -6.70
CA ASP A 101 8.89 -19.19 -6.66
C ASP A 101 8.33 -17.88 -6.09
N VAL A 102 8.91 -17.33 -5.01
CA VAL A 102 8.53 -16.02 -4.46
C VAL A 102 8.66 -14.93 -5.53
N HIS A 103 9.78 -14.90 -6.27
CA HIS A 103 9.98 -13.92 -7.36
C HIS A 103 8.95 -14.09 -8.48
N ALA A 104 8.62 -15.33 -8.85
CA ALA A 104 7.60 -15.59 -9.87
C ALA A 104 6.22 -15.08 -9.43
N ARG A 105 5.80 -15.31 -8.16
CA ARG A 105 4.53 -14.82 -7.61
C ARG A 105 4.49 -13.31 -7.50
N MET A 106 5.58 -12.70 -7.01
CA MET A 106 5.71 -11.25 -6.95
C MET A 106 5.63 -10.61 -8.35
N GLY A 107 6.33 -11.20 -9.33
CA GLY A 107 6.27 -10.75 -10.73
C GLY A 107 4.85 -10.85 -11.32
N ASN A 108 4.07 -11.86 -10.98
CA ASN A 108 2.68 -11.99 -11.41
C ASN A 108 1.79 -10.90 -10.81
N LEU A 109 1.94 -10.58 -9.52
CA LEU A 109 1.23 -9.49 -8.86
C LEU A 109 1.58 -8.15 -9.51
N GLN A 110 2.87 -7.88 -9.75
CA GLN A 110 3.32 -6.66 -10.40
C GLN A 110 2.76 -6.52 -11.82
N LYS A 111 2.78 -7.60 -12.63
CA LYS A 111 2.21 -7.60 -13.97
C LYS A 111 0.69 -7.34 -13.95
N ALA A 112 -0.05 -7.92 -13.01
CA ALA A 112 -1.47 -7.67 -12.85
C ALA A 112 -1.75 -6.19 -12.51
N THR A 113 -0.96 -5.61 -11.59
CA THR A 113 -1.05 -4.19 -11.24
C THR A 113 -0.79 -3.28 -12.44
N VAL A 114 0.25 -3.55 -13.21
CA VAL A 114 0.57 -2.75 -14.43
C VAL A 114 -0.53 -2.88 -15.48
N ARG A 115 -1.08 -4.09 -15.69
CA ARG A 115 -2.24 -4.27 -16.59
C ARG A 115 -3.46 -3.48 -16.13
N HIS A 116 -3.71 -3.44 -14.82
CA HIS A 116 -4.80 -2.66 -14.25
C HIS A 116 -4.60 -1.15 -14.49
N VAL A 117 -3.38 -0.63 -14.28
CA VAL A 117 -3.03 0.77 -14.58
C VAL A 117 -3.34 1.11 -16.04
N PHE A 118 -2.93 0.28 -17.00
CA PHE A 118 -3.23 0.50 -18.41
C PHE A 118 -4.73 0.37 -18.73
N ALA A 119 -5.44 -0.49 -18.03
CA ALA A 119 -6.90 -0.61 -18.21
C ALA A 119 -7.64 0.63 -17.68
N MET A 120 -7.21 1.22 -16.54
CA MET A 120 -7.72 2.52 -16.08
C MET A 120 -7.45 3.62 -17.09
N ARG A 121 -6.20 3.73 -17.58
CA ARG A 121 -5.81 4.69 -18.60
C ARG A 121 -6.71 4.64 -19.85
N ALA A 122 -7.08 3.45 -20.29
CA ALA A 122 -7.92 3.25 -21.49
C ALA A 122 -9.35 3.79 -21.34
N LEU A 123 -9.83 4.06 -20.13
CA LEU A 123 -11.13 4.67 -19.86
C LEU A 123 -11.12 6.20 -19.97
N LEU A 124 -9.93 6.81 -19.98
CA LEU A 124 -9.72 8.25 -19.88
C LEU A 124 -9.67 8.89 -21.25
N ASP A 125 -10.10 10.16 -21.32
CA ASP A 125 -9.90 11.00 -22.49
C ASP A 125 -8.43 11.45 -22.66
N PRO A 126 -8.02 12.06 -23.79
CA PRO A 126 -6.61 12.43 -24.02
C PRO A 126 -6.03 13.44 -23.01
N GLU A 127 -6.85 14.34 -22.42
CA GLU A 127 -6.39 15.29 -21.41
C GLU A 127 -6.18 14.59 -20.07
N GLN A 128 -7.16 13.80 -19.64
CA GLN A 128 -7.09 12.98 -18.45
C GLN A 128 -5.93 11.98 -18.53
N GLN A 129 -5.67 11.38 -19.71
CA GLN A 129 -4.54 10.47 -19.93
C GLN A 129 -3.19 11.14 -19.68
N ARG A 130 -2.99 12.39 -20.12
CA ARG A 130 -1.72 13.10 -19.86
C ARG A 130 -1.48 13.34 -18.38
N ARG A 131 -2.51 13.75 -17.64
CA ARG A 131 -2.45 13.95 -16.18
C ARG A 131 -2.19 12.61 -15.46
N PHE A 132 -2.87 11.57 -15.88
CA PHE A 132 -2.70 10.21 -15.35
C PHE A 132 -1.29 9.68 -15.58
N ASP A 133 -0.76 9.76 -16.81
CA ASP A 133 0.58 9.30 -17.17
C ASP A 133 1.66 10.02 -16.34
N HIS A 134 1.48 11.32 -16.11
CA HIS A 134 2.38 12.09 -15.24
C HIS A 134 2.36 11.58 -13.80
N GLN A 135 1.18 11.36 -13.23
CA GLN A 135 1.04 10.84 -11.86
C GLN A 135 1.59 9.43 -11.71
N VAL A 136 1.41 8.56 -12.72
CA VAL A 136 2.01 7.22 -12.74
C VAL A 136 3.54 7.32 -12.73
N ALA A 137 4.13 8.21 -13.52
CA ALA A 137 5.57 8.42 -13.54
C ALA A 137 6.10 8.86 -12.18
N LEU A 138 5.47 9.85 -11.53
CA LEU A 138 5.82 10.31 -10.19
C LEU A 138 5.73 9.19 -9.15
N SER A 139 4.66 8.37 -9.21
CA SER A 139 4.47 7.25 -8.28
C SER A 139 5.53 6.15 -8.43
N LEU A 140 6.11 5.98 -9.62
CA LEU A 140 7.14 4.98 -9.88
C LEU A 140 8.56 5.48 -9.55
N THR A 141 8.82 6.78 -9.73
CA THR A 141 10.17 7.36 -9.52
C THR A 141 10.37 7.86 -8.09
N GLY A 142 9.28 8.03 -7.32
CA GLY A 142 9.35 8.57 -5.96
C GLY A 142 9.74 10.05 -5.90
N GLU A 143 9.71 10.76 -7.02
CA GLU A 143 9.95 12.20 -7.05
C GLU A 143 8.68 12.92 -6.57
N PRO A 144 8.76 13.77 -5.53
CA PRO A 144 7.65 14.63 -5.16
C PRO A 144 7.38 15.59 -6.32
N GLY A 145 6.13 15.68 -6.76
CA GLY A 145 5.72 16.66 -7.78
C GLY A 145 6.11 18.08 -7.34
N GLU A 146 6.77 18.82 -8.21
CA GLU A 146 7.06 20.25 -8.03
C GLU A 146 5.76 21.07 -8.04
#